data_74c69f4ecf9b5f6213af7553979d61fd
#
_entry.id   74c69f4ecf9b5f6213af7553979d61fd
#
_cell.length_a   1.000
_cell.length_b   1.000
_cell.length_c   1.000
_cell.angle_alpha   90.00
_cell.angle_beta   90.00
_cell.angle_gamma   90.00
#
_symmetry.space_group_name_H-M   'P 1'
#
loop_
_entity.id
_entity.type
_entity.pdbx_description
1 polymer ?
#
loop_
_entity_poly.entity_id
_entity_poly.type
_entity_poly.pdbx_seq_one_letter_code
_entity_poly.pdbx_strand_id
1 'polypeptide(L)'
;MMIFRLPLMQDSNSKVNLFFPRSPCVACNKTISTVNLIPVIGFLFQKGKCNFCKAQISPMYPLNELVHLLVGIFLYFIFGLSIQLFFAYFVFFNFFILFVLDLKYFLLPFWLNLGMVFIGFIAIGVCEIFTVSTLGFDQFYISLLGLVTGFSVLWLINAFYKLIKGVDGIGGGDFILLSSIGSMVGIFALPFVILLGSLSALLIYLFNGKSSGKEIPLGSGFILGFLLYCFINYFELLQNYMVY
;
A
#
# COMPACT_ATOMS: atom_id res chain seq x y z
N MET A 1 12.97 4.93 -2.91
CA MET A 1 13.95 5.19 -1.84
C MET A 1 13.42 4.88 -0.44
N MET A 2 12.25 5.34 -0.02
CA MET A 2 11.66 5.05 1.30
C MET A 2 11.59 3.55 1.60
N ILE A 3 11.14 2.73 0.66
CA ILE A 3 10.98 1.27 0.79
C ILE A 3 12.27 0.57 1.27
N PHE A 4 13.42 1.05 0.85
CA PHE A 4 14.72 0.45 1.23
C PHE A 4 15.29 1.01 2.54
N ARG A 5 14.84 2.19 2.97
CA ARG A 5 15.33 2.84 4.20
C ARG A 5 14.52 2.46 5.43
N LEU A 6 13.21 2.26 5.28
CA LEU A 6 12.33 1.94 6.41
C LEU A 6 12.77 0.70 7.19
N PRO A 7 13.14 -0.44 6.58
CA PRO A 7 13.66 -1.58 7.32
C PRO A 7 14.96 -1.29 8.06
N LEU A 8 15.86 -0.47 7.45
CA LEU A 8 17.14 -0.07 8.07
C LEU A 8 16.95 0.87 9.26
N MET A 9 15.87 1.66 9.27
CA MET A 9 15.54 2.59 10.37
C MET A 9 15.01 1.87 11.61
N GLN A 10 14.50 0.65 11.47
CA GLN A 10 14.06 -0.15 12.63
C GLN A 10 15.23 -0.76 13.39
N ASP A 11 16.39 -0.82 12.79
CA ASP A 11 17.61 -1.26 13.46
C ASP A 11 18.10 -0.14 14.40
N SER A 12 18.04 -0.37 15.72
CA SER A 12 18.34 0.63 16.76
C SER A 12 19.74 1.24 16.66
N ASN A 13 20.65 0.62 15.90
CA ASN A 13 22.03 1.08 15.68
C ASN A 13 22.20 1.86 14.36
N SER A 14 21.18 1.99 13.52
CA SER A 14 21.31 2.68 12.24
C SER A 14 21.13 4.20 12.40
N LYS A 15 22.12 4.98 11.95
CA LYS A 15 22.04 6.44 11.83
C LYS A 15 21.32 6.88 10.54
N VAL A 16 20.54 6.00 9.92
CA VAL A 16 19.85 6.24 8.65
C VAL A 16 18.49 6.87 8.92
N ASN A 17 18.22 8.08 8.38
CA ASN A 17 16.93 8.74 8.39
C ASN A 17 16.31 8.75 6.97
N LEU A 18 15.03 9.09 6.85
CA LEU A 18 14.36 9.19 5.55
C LEU A 18 15.07 10.15 4.57
N PHE A 19 15.70 11.19 5.08
CA PHE A 19 16.34 12.26 4.30
C PHE A 19 17.86 12.21 4.28
N PHE A 20 18.49 11.62 5.29
CA PHE A 20 19.96 11.56 5.44
C PHE A 20 20.45 10.14 5.70
N PRO A 21 21.66 9.79 5.20
CA PRO A 21 22.49 10.49 4.24
C PRO A 21 21.87 10.51 2.83
N ARG A 22 22.39 11.35 1.90
CA ARG A 22 22.00 11.32 0.49
C ARG A 22 22.14 9.91 -0.06
N SER A 23 21.37 9.57 -1.09
CA SER A 23 21.32 8.23 -1.69
C SER A 23 22.71 7.74 -2.13
N PRO A 24 23.36 6.84 -1.37
CA PRO A 24 24.63 6.27 -1.78
C PRO A 24 24.40 5.06 -2.70
N CYS A 25 25.39 4.75 -3.51
CA CYS A 25 25.43 3.46 -4.20
C CYS A 25 25.60 2.33 -3.17
N VAL A 26 24.79 1.27 -3.26
CA VAL A 26 24.81 0.16 -2.31
C VAL A 26 26.16 -0.60 -2.31
N ALA A 27 26.88 -0.58 -3.45
CA ALA A 27 28.13 -1.31 -3.60
C ALA A 27 29.38 -0.50 -3.22
N CYS A 28 29.41 0.81 -3.53
CA CYS A 28 30.63 1.62 -3.31
C CYS A 28 30.43 2.78 -2.33
N ASN A 29 29.24 2.94 -1.75
CA ASN A 29 28.86 3.99 -0.81
C ASN A 29 29.10 5.45 -1.29
N LYS A 30 29.44 5.67 -2.58
CA LYS A 30 29.55 7.01 -3.15
C LYS A 30 28.16 7.59 -3.38
N THR A 31 28.00 8.88 -3.10
CA THR A 31 26.75 9.60 -3.32
C THR A 31 26.42 9.71 -4.81
N ILE A 32 25.18 9.43 -5.17
CA ILE A 32 24.69 9.50 -6.54
C ILE A 32 24.42 10.97 -6.88
N SER A 33 24.84 11.43 -8.07
CA SER A 33 24.58 12.80 -8.52
C SER A 33 23.09 13.03 -8.76
N THR A 34 22.61 14.26 -8.59
CA THR A 34 21.19 14.63 -8.74
C THR A 34 20.63 14.32 -10.13
N VAL A 35 21.44 14.48 -11.19
CA VAL A 35 21.04 14.14 -12.57
C VAL A 35 20.74 12.65 -12.72
N ASN A 36 21.50 11.79 -12.04
CA ASN A 36 21.31 10.34 -12.07
C ASN A 36 20.14 9.87 -11.18
N LEU A 37 19.53 10.77 -10.41
CA LEU A 37 18.34 10.52 -9.60
C LEU A 37 17.03 10.91 -10.32
N ILE A 38 17.11 11.43 -11.56
CA ILE A 38 15.91 11.71 -12.36
C ILE A 38 15.20 10.37 -12.61
N PRO A 39 13.90 10.27 -12.26
CA PRO A 39 13.15 9.02 -12.36
C PRO A 39 13.21 8.41 -13.77
N VAL A 40 13.42 7.10 -13.86
CA VAL A 40 13.55 6.31 -15.08
C VAL A 40 14.72 6.76 -15.97
N ILE A 41 14.81 8.05 -16.26
CA ILE A 41 15.81 8.66 -17.15
C ILE A 41 17.22 8.46 -16.60
N GLY A 42 17.45 8.67 -15.31
CA GLY A 42 18.75 8.46 -14.65
C GLY A 42 19.24 7.02 -14.78
N PHE A 43 18.34 6.03 -14.68
CA PHE A 43 18.66 4.62 -14.88
C PHE A 43 19.06 4.31 -16.35
N LEU A 44 18.32 4.86 -17.31
CA LEU A 44 18.58 4.68 -18.73
C LEU A 44 19.92 5.28 -19.14
N PHE A 45 20.22 6.51 -18.71
CA PHE A 45 21.51 7.15 -19.00
C PHE A 45 22.70 6.40 -18.39
N GLN A 46 22.53 5.80 -17.20
CA GLN A 46 23.54 4.98 -16.56
C GLN A 46 23.60 3.55 -17.12
N LYS A 47 22.72 3.20 -18.09
CA LYS A 47 22.60 1.82 -18.65
C LYS A 47 22.47 0.77 -17.55
N GLY A 48 21.74 1.10 -16.47
CA GLY A 48 21.55 0.21 -15.32
C GLY A 48 22.78 -0.07 -14.46
N LYS A 49 23.85 0.73 -14.57
CA LYS A 49 25.10 0.53 -13.84
C LYS A 49 25.55 1.79 -13.12
N CYS A 50 26.14 1.63 -11.95
CA CYS A 50 26.72 2.75 -11.22
C CYS A 50 27.86 3.42 -12.02
N ASN A 51 27.87 4.74 -12.10
CA ASN A 51 28.89 5.48 -12.83
C ASN A 51 30.31 5.32 -12.24
N PHE A 52 30.41 5.03 -10.93
CA PHE A 52 31.71 4.91 -10.23
C PHE A 52 32.24 3.47 -10.23
N CYS A 53 31.47 2.53 -9.71
CA CYS A 53 31.92 1.14 -9.50
C CYS A 53 31.39 0.16 -10.55
N LYS A 54 30.56 0.61 -11.50
CA LYS A 54 29.93 -0.22 -12.54
C LYS A 54 29.04 -1.37 -12.02
N ALA A 55 28.78 -1.44 -10.72
CA ALA A 55 27.83 -2.40 -10.15
C ALA A 55 26.44 -2.22 -10.76
N GLN A 56 25.73 -3.32 -10.96
CA GLN A 56 24.37 -3.30 -11.52
C GLN A 56 23.39 -2.66 -10.53
N ILE A 57 22.55 -1.77 -11.05
CA ILE A 57 21.44 -1.17 -10.32
C ILE A 57 20.22 -2.07 -10.49
N SER A 58 19.57 -2.42 -9.38
CA SER A 58 18.37 -3.26 -9.45
C SER A 58 17.27 -2.64 -10.33
N PRO A 59 16.67 -3.40 -11.24
CA PRO A 59 15.58 -2.91 -12.10
C PRO A 59 14.31 -2.56 -11.31
N MET A 60 14.22 -2.97 -10.06
CA MET A 60 13.11 -2.60 -9.18
C MET A 60 13.01 -1.09 -8.92
N TYR A 61 14.14 -0.34 -9.01
CA TYR A 61 14.10 1.11 -8.84
C TYR A 61 13.31 1.79 -9.96
N PRO A 62 13.69 1.66 -11.24
CA PRO A 62 12.94 2.28 -12.33
C PRO A 62 11.54 1.69 -12.50
N LEU A 63 11.33 0.41 -12.13
CA LEU A 63 9.99 -0.19 -12.15
C LEU A 63 9.04 0.50 -11.17
N ASN A 64 9.48 0.74 -9.93
CA ASN A 64 8.67 1.47 -8.95
C ASN A 64 8.35 2.90 -9.44
N GLU A 65 9.32 3.59 -10.03
CA GLU A 65 9.14 4.93 -10.59
C GLU A 65 8.13 4.93 -11.74
N LEU A 66 8.19 3.91 -12.61
CA LEU A 66 7.25 3.74 -13.72
C LEU A 66 5.82 3.47 -13.22
N VAL A 67 5.65 2.62 -12.19
CA VAL A 67 4.34 2.36 -11.59
C VAL A 67 3.73 3.66 -11.04
N HIS A 68 4.50 4.45 -10.31
CA HIS A 68 4.03 5.74 -9.78
C HIS A 68 3.65 6.73 -10.89
N LEU A 69 4.42 6.76 -11.96
CA LEU A 69 4.12 7.60 -13.13
C LEU A 69 2.81 7.16 -13.80
N LEU A 70 2.64 5.87 -14.08
CA LEU A 70 1.44 5.34 -14.72
C LEU A 70 0.18 5.57 -13.88
N VAL A 71 0.27 5.32 -12.56
CA VAL A 71 -0.85 5.56 -11.65
C VAL A 71 -1.16 7.05 -11.56
N GLY A 72 -0.14 7.92 -11.50
CA GLY A 72 -0.34 9.38 -11.51
C GLY A 72 -1.07 9.85 -12.76
N ILE A 73 -0.68 9.35 -13.95
CA ILE A 73 -1.35 9.63 -15.22
C ILE A 73 -2.79 9.11 -15.20
N PHE A 74 -3.00 7.87 -14.75
CA PHE A 74 -4.33 7.26 -14.67
C PHE A 74 -5.26 8.07 -13.75
N LEU A 75 -4.81 8.43 -12.56
CA LEU A 75 -5.59 9.27 -11.63
C LEU A 75 -5.86 10.66 -12.19
N TYR A 76 -4.93 11.23 -12.96
CA TYR A 76 -5.14 12.51 -13.65
C TYR A 76 -6.27 12.42 -14.69
N PHE A 77 -6.37 11.32 -15.43
CA PHE A 77 -7.49 11.12 -16.36
C PHE A 77 -8.85 10.96 -15.65
N ILE A 78 -8.85 10.44 -14.41
CA ILE A 78 -10.08 10.29 -13.62
C ILE A 78 -10.50 11.62 -13.00
N PHE A 79 -9.60 12.29 -12.30
CA PHE A 79 -9.93 13.43 -11.42
C PHE A 79 -9.57 14.80 -12.02
N GLY A 80 -8.85 14.84 -13.16
CA GLY A 80 -8.24 16.06 -13.63
C GLY A 80 -7.23 16.64 -12.62
N LEU A 81 -6.93 17.91 -12.72
CA LEU A 81 -6.08 18.63 -11.76
C LEU A 81 -6.94 19.13 -10.59
N SER A 82 -7.17 18.27 -9.61
CA SER A 82 -8.04 18.53 -8.46
C SER A 82 -7.41 18.09 -7.15
N ILE A 83 -8.00 18.50 -6.02
CA ILE A 83 -7.59 18.03 -4.69
C ILE A 83 -7.73 16.51 -4.55
N GLN A 84 -8.74 15.93 -5.22
CA GLN A 84 -9.00 14.50 -5.24
C GLN A 84 -7.84 13.71 -5.86
N LEU A 85 -7.24 14.22 -6.94
CA LEU A 85 -6.03 13.66 -7.55
C LEU A 85 -4.90 13.53 -6.54
N PHE A 86 -4.57 14.64 -5.86
CA PHE A 86 -3.46 14.65 -4.90
C PHE A 86 -3.71 13.73 -3.72
N PHE A 87 -4.96 13.69 -3.25
CA PHE A 87 -5.36 12.83 -2.14
C PHE A 87 -5.31 11.35 -2.53
N ALA A 88 -5.90 10.97 -3.65
CA ALA A 88 -5.90 9.59 -4.15
C ALA A 88 -4.46 9.10 -4.41
N TYR A 89 -3.61 9.96 -4.99
CA TYR A 89 -2.21 9.63 -5.22
C TYR A 89 -1.44 9.47 -3.89
N PHE A 90 -1.73 10.30 -2.88
CA PHE A 90 -1.14 10.18 -1.55
C PHE A 90 -1.53 8.86 -0.86
N VAL A 91 -2.80 8.47 -0.94
CA VAL A 91 -3.28 7.18 -0.44
C VAL A 91 -2.59 6.02 -1.16
N PHE A 92 -2.56 6.06 -2.51
CA PHE A 92 -1.85 5.06 -3.30
C PHE A 92 -0.38 4.95 -2.92
N PHE A 93 0.32 6.08 -2.79
CA PHE A 93 1.75 6.11 -2.44
C PHE A 93 2.04 5.41 -1.11
N ASN A 94 1.23 5.66 -0.08
CA ASN A 94 1.39 5.03 1.24
C ASN A 94 1.09 3.53 1.18
N PHE A 95 -0.02 3.13 0.54
CA PHE A 95 -0.33 1.71 0.38
C PHE A 95 0.69 0.98 -0.48
N PHE A 96 1.26 1.63 -1.49
CA PHE A 96 2.33 1.03 -2.28
C PHE A 96 3.59 0.75 -1.45
N ILE A 97 3.95 1.66 -0.54
CA ILE A 97 5.07 1.43 0.41
C ILE A 97 4.75 0.22 1.29
N LEU A 98 3.57 0.18 1.91
CA LEU A 98 3.13 -0.92 2.77
C LEU A 98 3.11 -2.25 2.00
N PHE A 99 2.59 -2.24 0.77
CA PHE A 99 2.55 -3.40 -0.12
C PHE A 99 3.95 -3.99 -0.38
N VAL A 100 4.92 -3.15 -0.74
CA VAL A 100 6.28 -3.64 -1.02
C VAL A 100 7.01 -4.08 0.25
N LEU A 101 6.76 -3.42 1.39
CA LEU A 101 7.33 -3.82 2.68
C LEU A 101 6.79 -5.16 3.14
N ASP A 102 5.48 -5.37 3.02
CA ASP A 102 4.84 -6.63 3.37
C ASP A 102 5.33 -7.76 2.47
N LEU A 103 5.36 -7.57 1.14
CA LEU A 103 5.85 -8.57 0.18
C LEU A 103 7.30 -9.02 0.42
N LYS A 104 8.17 -8.11 0.86
CA LYS A 104 9.61 -8.39 0.98
C LYS A 104 10.05 -8.75 2.38
N TYR A 105 9.43 -8.15 3.37
CA TYR A 105 9.91 -8.19 4.75
C TYR A 105 8.85 -8.67 5.73
N PHE A 106 7.59 -8.93 5.28
CA PHE A 106 6.44 -9.22 6.13
C PHE A 106 6.27 -8.19 7.25
N LEU A 107 6.51 -6.92 6.89
CA LEU A 107 6.62 -5.83 7.84
C LEU A 107 5.65 -4.73 7.48
N LEU A 108 4.77 -4.41 8.43
CA LEU A 108 3.81 -3.31 8.35
C LEU A 108 4.08 -2.29 9.45
N PRO A 109 4.80 -1.17 9.17
CA PRO A 109 5.14 -0.19 10.18
C PRO A 109 3.91 0.38 10.87
N PHE A 110 3.86 0.30 12.20
CA PHE A 110 2.71 0.71 13.02
C PHE A 110 2.28 2.15 12.74
N TRP A 111 3.23 3.08 12.77
CA TRP A 111 2.92 4.51 12.63
C TRP A 111 2.38 4.88 11.24
N LEU A 112 2.85 4.20 10.19
CA LEU A 112 2.37 4.41 8.83
C LEU A 112 0.93 3.90 8.69
N ASN A 113 0.65 2.70 9.19
CA ASN A 113 -0.69 2.12 9.21
C ASN A 113 -1.67 2.96 10.05
N LEU A 114 -1.25 3.39 11.24
CA LEU A 114 -2.09 4.24 12.09
C LEU A 114 -2.41 5.58 11.40
N GLY A 115 -1.44 6.17 10.72
CA GLY A 115 -1.67 7.37 9.91
C GLY A 115 -2.73 7.16 8.84
N MET A 116 -2.75 5.98 8.19
CA MET A 116 -3.75 5.64 7.18
C MET A 116 -5.17 5.51 7.75
N VAL A 117 -5.33 5.15 9.03
CA VAL A 117 -6.65 5.17 9.70
C VAL A 117 -7.22 6.59 9.73
N PHE A 118 -6.42 7.59 10.11
CA PHE A 118 -6.87 8.99 10.11
C PHE A 118 -7.16 9.51 8.70
N ILE A 119 -6.34 9.12 7.73
CA ILE A 119 -6.55 9.44 6.31
C ILE A 119 -7.88 8.87 5.82
N GLY A 120 -8.28 7.70 6.30
CA GLY A 120 -9.56 7.08 5.97
C GLY A 120 -10.77 7.98 6.29
N PHE A 121 -10.77 8.63 7.43
CA PHE A 121 -11.85 9.59 7.78
C PHE A 121 -11.84 10.83 6.88
N ILE A 122 -10.66 11.29 6.44
CA ILE A 122 -10.56 12.42 5.52
C ILE A 122 -11.04 12.00 4.11
N ALA A 123 -10.83 10.75 3.73
CA ALA A 123 -11.22 10.20 2.43
C ALA A 123 -12.72 10.33 2.16
N ILE A 124 -13.56 10.20 3.18
CA ILE A 124 -15.02 10.31 3.09
C ILE A 124 -15.45 11.64 2.48
N GLY A 125 -14.80 12.74 2.91
CA GLY A 125 -15.14 14.09 2.44
C GLY A 125 -14.48 14.50 1.13
N VAL A 126 -13.49 13.74 0.65
CA VAL A 126 -12.65 14.14 -0.47
C VAL A 126 -12.83 13.25 -1.71
N CYS A 127 -13.07 11.95 -1.53
CA CYS A 127 -13.01 11.00 -2.63
C CYS A 127 -14.17 9.99 -2.58
N GLU A 128 -15.17 10.19 -3.42
CA GLU A 128 -16.35 9.30 -3.54
C GLU A 128 -15.99 7.89 -4.04
N ILE A 129 -14.85 7.72 -4.71
CA ILE A 129 -14.39 6.40 -5.20
C ILE A 129 -14.19 5.39 -4.07
N PHE A 130 -13.84 5.85 -2.88
CA PHE A 130 -13.56 4.95 -1.76
C PHE A 130 -14.83 4.51 -1.05
N THR A 131 -15.91 5.28 -1.16
CA THR A 131 -17.13 5.06 -0.39
C THR A 131 -18.28 4.56 -1.26
N VAL A 132 -19.07 3.63 -0.75
CA VAL A 132 -20.37 3.28 -1.33
C VAL A 132 -21.36 4.36 -0.94
N SER A 133 -22.11 4.90 -1.92
CA SER A 133 -23.26 5.76 -1.67
C SER A 133 -24.31 4.99 -0.84
N THR A 134 -24.44 5.32 0.43
CA THR A 134 -25.31 4.61 1.36
C THR A 134 -26.60 5.39 1.58
N LEU A 135 -27.71 4.69 1.43
CA LEU A 135 -29.07 5.19 1.66
C LEU A 135 -29.21 5.63 3.13
N GLY A 136 -29.09 6.93 3.39
CA GLY A 136 -29.56 7.56 4.64
C GLY A 136 -28.73 7.42 5.90
N PHE A 137 -27.57 6.75 5.88
CA PHE A 137 -26.66 6.70 7.01
C PHE A 137 -25.56 7.76 6.89
N ASP A 138 -25.22 8.37 8.04
CA ASP A 138 -24.08 9.28 8.09
C ASP A 138 -22.79 8.53 7.72
N GLN A 139 -22.11 8.99 6.71
CA GLN A 139 -20.89 8.35 6.19
C GLN A 139 -19.80 8.22 7.27
N PHE A 140 -19.77 9.13 8.21
CA PHE A 140 -18.85 9.06 9.34
C PHE A 140 -19.08 7.80 10.20
N TYR A 141 -20.34 7.47 10.52
CA TYR A 141 -20.66 6.24 11.29
C TYR A 141 -20.33 4.97 10.51
N ILE A 142 -20.56 4.97 9.19
CA ILE A 142 -20.23 3.83 8.31
C ILE A 142 -18.72 3.60 8.31
N SER A 143 -17.93 4.65 8.24
CA SER A 143 -16.48 4.62 8.28
C SER A 143 -15.96 4.16 9.64
N LEU A 144 -16.55 4.66 10.73
CA LEU A 144 -16.23 4.24 12.08
C LEU A 144 -16.55 2.75 12.30
N LEU A 145 -17.70 2.29 11.83
CA LEU A 145 -18.07 0.87 11.87
C LEU A 145 -17.12 0.05 11.01
N GLY A 146 -16.73 0.54 9.83
CA GLY A 146 -15.74 -0.11 8.97
C GLY A 146 -14.38 -0.26 9.65
N LEU A 147 -13.92 0.78 10.35
CA LEU A 147 -12.70 0.74 11.15
C LEU A 147 -12.77 -0.33 12.24
N VAL A 148 -13.83 -0.30 13.06
CA VAL A 148 -13.99 -1.23 14.17
C VAL A 148 -14.14 -2.66 13.68
N THR A 149 -14.92 -2.89 12.64
CA THR A 149 -15.12 -4.24 12.07
C THR A 149 -13.85 -4.76 11.40
N GLY A 150 -13.13 -3.90 10.65
CA GLY A 150 -11.87 -4.28 10.02
C GLY A 150 -10.82 -4.76 11.02
N PHE A 151 -10.70 -4.09 12.15
CA PHE A 151 -9.85 -4.54 13.24
C PHE A 151 -10.37 -5.83 13.89
N SER A 152 -11.65 -5.83 14.28
CA SER A 152 -12.24 -6.88 15.09
C SER A 152 -12.29 -8.22 14.39
N VAL A 153 -12.58 -8.26 13.08
CA VAL A 153 -12.67 -9.51 12.31
C VAL A 153 -11.35 -10.26 12.34
N LEU A 154 -10.25 -9.61 12.01
CA LEU A 154 -8.94 -10.28 12.01
C LEU A 154 -8.47 -10.60 13.44
N TRP A 155 -8.72 -9.71 14.39
CA TRP A 155 -8.39 -9.93 15.79
C TRP A 155 -9.12 -11.15 16.36
N LEU A 156 -10.42 -11.28 16.09
CA LEU A 156 -11.22 -12.44 16.51
C LEU A 156 -10.73 -13.75 15.88
N ILE A 157 -10.44 -13.74 14.57
CA ILE A 157 -9.88 -14.91 13.87
C ILE A 157 -8.55 -15.30 14.50
N ASN A 158 -7.67 -14.32 14.76
CA ASN A 158 -6.37 -14.58 15.39
C ASN A 158 -6.51 -15.08 16.83
N ALA A 159 -7.42 -14.50 17.61
CA ALA A 159 -7.67 -14.91 18.98
C ALA A 159 -8.17 -16.38 19.02
N PHE A 160 -9.09 -16.75 18.13
CA PHE A 160 -9.57 -18.11 18.00
C PHE A 160 -8.46 -19.07 17.55
N TYR A 161 -7.64 -18.68 16.58
CA TYR A 161 -6.50 -19.45 16.14
C TYR A 161 -5.50 -19.68 17.29
N LYS A 162 -5.21 -18.62 18.06
CA LYS A 162 -4.31 -18.68 19.21
C LYS A 162 -4.83 -19.62 20.33
N LEU A 163 -6.14 -19.66 20.55
CA LEU A 163 -6.75 -20.58 21.51
C LEU A 163 -6.54 -22.05 21.10
N ILE A 164 -6.54 -22.35 19.78
CA ILE A 164 -6.39 -23.73 19.28
C ILE A 164 -4.92 -24.14 19.15
N LYS A 165 -4.07 -23.22 18.67
CA LYS A 165 -2.67 -23.53 18.29
C LYS A 165 -1.62 -23.01 19.28
N GLY A 166 -1.99 -22.14 20.22
CA GLY A 166 -1.09 -21.55 21.21
C GLY A 166 -0.17 -20.46 20.68
N VAL A 167 -0.25 -20.13 19.39
CA VAL A 167 0.58 -19.11 18.73
C VAL A 167 -0.28 -18.17 17.90
N ASP A 168 0.19 -16.93 17.72
CA ASP A 168 -0.48 -15.97 16.85
C ASP A 168 -0.32 -16.40 15.38
N GLY A 169 -1.42 -16.38 14.63
CA GLY A 169 -1.45 -16.73 13.20
C GLY A 169 -1.42 -15.55 12.26
N ILE A 170 -1.77 -14.34 12.75
CA ILE A 170 -1.88 -13.10 11.95
C ILE A 170 -1.07 -12.00 12.64
N GLY A 171 -0.32 -11.23 11.87
CA GLY A 171 0.47 -10.12 12.38
C GLY A 171 -0.40 -8.95 12.87
N GLY A 172 0.02 -8.28 13.96
CA GLY A 172 -0.70 -7.13 14.50
C GLY A 172 -0.82 -5.95 13.50
N GLY A 173 0.10 -5.86 12.55
CA GLY A 173 0.08 -4.87 11.48
C GLY A 173 -1.10 -5.05 10.52
N ASP A 174 -1.50 -6.29 10.24
CA ASP A 174 -2.63 -6.61 9.35
C ASP A 174 -3.96 -6.13 9.93
N PHE A 175 -4.13 -6.18 11.27
CA PHE A 175 -5.36 -5.69 11.92
C PHE A 175 -5.53 -4.19 11.69
N ILE A 176 -4.45 -3.42 11.88
CA ILE A 176 -4.48 -1.97 11.70
C ILE A 176 -4.63 -1.60 10.23
N LEU A 177 -3.98 -2.36 9.33
CA LEU A 177 -4.12 -2.17 7.89
C LEU A 177 -5.56 -2.38 7.44
N LEU A 178 -6.19 -3.49 7.80
CA LEU A 178 -7.60 -3.75 7.44
C LEU A 178 -8.55 -2.75 8.09
N SER A 179 -8.24 -2.30 9.30
CA SER A 179 -8.95 -1.22 9.99
C SER A 179 -8.84 0.10 9.20
N SER A 180 -7.66 0.45 8.69
CA SER A 180 -7.47 1.65 7.87
C SER A 180 -8.23 1.56 6.54
N ILE A 181 -8.21 0.42 5.88
CA ILE A 181 -9.02 0.18 4.68
C ILE A 181 -10.51 0.30 5.02
N GLY A 182 -10.94 -0.34 6.12
CA GLY A 182 -12.33 -0.28 6.57
C GLY A 182 -12.82 1.15 6.86
N SER A 183 -11.95 2.01 7.41
CA SER A 183 -12.28 3.43 7.60
C SER A 183 -12.47 4.19 6.28
N MET A 184 -11.86 3.76 5.18
CA MET A 184 -11.99 4.37 3.86
C MET A 184 -13.24 3.88 3.12
N VAL A 185 -13.48 2.56 3.11
CA VAL A 185 -14.54 1.96 2.29
C VAL A 185 -15.86 1.75 3.06
N GLY A 186 -15.81 1.81 4.38
CA GLY A 186 -16.96 1.55 5.24
C GLY A 186 -17.27 0.06 5.43
N ILE A 187 -18.23 -0.22 6.32
CA ILE A 187 -18.58 -1.58 6.73
C ILE A 187 -19.17 -2.42 5.58
N PHE A 188 -19.91 -1.82 4.67
CA PHE A 188 -20.63 -2.56 3.61
C PHE A 188 -19.69 -3.06 2.50
N ALA A 189 -18.65 -2.31 2.19
CA ALA A 189 -17.66 -2.69 1.19
C ALA A 189 -16.56 -3.62 1.73
N LEU A 190 -16.35 -3.60 3.04
CA LEU A 190 -15.27 -4.35 3.71
C LEU A 190 -15.30 -5.86 3.41
N PRO A 191 -16.45 -6.58 3.38
CA PRO A 191 -16.49 -8.00 3.02
C PRO A 191 -15.96 -8.28 1.62
N PHE A 192 -16.22 -7.40 0.65
CA PHE A 192 -15.70 -7.53 -0.71
C PHE A 192 -14.19 -7.33 -0.75
N VAL A 193 -13.68 -6.35 -0.02
CA VAL A 193 -12.23 -6.12 0.10
C VAL A 193 -11.54 -7.31 0.76
N ILE A 194 -12.11 -7.89 1.83
CA ILE A 194 -11.56 -9.07 2.49
C ILE A 194 -11.53 -10.26 1.53
N LEU A 195 -12.60 -10.50 0.78
CA LEU A 195 -12.68 -11.59 -0.18
C LEU A 195 -11.65 -11.42 -1.30
N LEU A 196 -11.62 -10.27 -1.97
CA LEU A 196 -10.66 -9.97 -3.02
C LEU A 196 -9.22 -9.98 -2.50
N GLY A 197 -9.01 -9.45 -1.29
CA GLY A 197 -7.71 -9.41 -0.63
C GLY A 197 -7.19 -10.80 -0.27
N SER A 198 -8.03 -11.65 0.29
CA SER A 198 -7.66 -13.03 0.64
C SER A 198 -7.33 -13.85 -0.61
N LEU A 199 -8.11 -13.68 -1.69
CA LEU A 199 -7.83 -14.30 -2.97
C LEU A 199 -6.49 -13.81 -3.56
N SER A 200 -6.26 -12.52 -3.51
CA SER A 200 -5.00 -11.90 -3.99
C SER A 200 -3.80 -12.40 -3.19
N ALA A 201 -3.91 -12.49 -1.86
CA ALA A 201 -2.86 -13.03 -0.99
C ALA A 201 -2.55 -14.49 -1.33
N LEU A 202 -3.58 -15.30 -1.57
CA LEU A 202 -3.43 -16.70 -1.98
C LEU A 202 -2.73 -16.80 -3.34
N LEU A 203 -3.12 -15.99 -4.31
CA LEU A 203 -2.46 -15.94 -5.63
C LEU A 203 -0.99 -15.53 -5.50
N ILE A 204 -0.68 -14.48 -4.73
CA ILE A 204 0.71 -14.07 -4.48
C ILE A 204 1.50 -15.22 -3.88
N TYR A 205 0.94 -15.92 -2.90
CA TYR A 205 1.60 -17.06 -2.26
C TYR A 205 1.87 -18.20 -3.25
N LEU A 206 0.91 -18.52 -4.12
CA LEU A 206 1.07 -19.57 -5.13
C LEU A 206 2.12 -19.22 -6.20
N PHE A 207 2.18 -17.94 -6.64
CA PHE A 207 3.12 -17.49 -7.67
C PHE A 207 4.53 -17.28 -7.12
N ASN A 208 4.68 -16.74 -5.91
CA ASN A 208 5.99 -16.57 -5.28
C ASN A 208 6.61 -17.90 -4.83
N GLY A 209 5.85 -18.96 -4.89
CA GLY A 209 6.23 -20.34 -4.69
C GLY A 209 7.25 -20.57 -3.59
N LYS A 210 6.96 -21.37 -2.60
CA LYS A 210 7.88 -22.14 -1.73
C LYS A 210 9.25 -21.53 -1.28
N SER A 211 9.70 -20.42 -1.87
CA SER A 211 11.01 -19.79 -1.57
C SER A 211 10.98 -18.83 -0.37
N SER A 212 9.80 -18.43 0.12
CA SER A 212 9.65 -17.45 1.20
C SER A 212 9.10 -18.00 2.52
N GLY A 213 9.26 -19.29 2.79
CA GLY A 213 8.77 -19.86 4.05
C GLY A 213 7.26 -20.16 4.06
N LYS A 214 6.70 -20.35 5.27
CA LYS A 214 5.28 -20.71 5.48
C LYS A 214 4.34 -19.50 5.59
N GLU A 215 4.85 -18.29 5.49
CA GLU A 215 4.08 -17.05 5.73
C GLU A 215 3.39 -16.57 4.45
N ILE A 216 2.15 -16.11 4.59
CA ILE A 216 1.35 -15.53 3.50
C ILE A 216 1.35 -14.01 3.68
N PRO A 217 1.69 -13.21 2.66
CA PRO A 217 1.67 -11.75 2.75
C PRO A 217 0.21 -11.24 2.71
N LEU A 218 -0.49 -11.31 3.84
CA LEU A 218 -1.89 -10.91 3.96
C LEU A 218 -2.08 -9.41 3.73
N GLY A 219 -1.20 -8.58 4.26
CA GLY A 219 -1.26 -7.14 4.08
C GLY A 219 -1.20 -6.73 2.63
N SER A 220 -0.28 -7.32 1.85
CA SER A 220 -0.18 -7.09 0.39
C SER A 220 -1.46 -7.52 -0.32
N GLY A 221 -2.06 -8.64 0.09
CA GLY A 221 -3.33 -9.10 -0.45
C GLY A 221 -4.46 -8.12 -0.20
N PHE A 222 -4.62 -7.62 1.03
CA PHE A 222 -5.67 -6.64 1.36
C PHE A 222 -5.50 -5.32 0.62
N ILE A 223 -4.28 -4.86 0.41
CA ILE A 223 -4.00 -3.66 -0.40
C ILE A 223 -4.44 -3.87 -1.85
N LEU A 224 -4.12 -5.03 -2.46
CA LEU A 224 -4.60 -5.36 -3.81
C LEU A 224 -6.12 -5.48 -3.85
N GLY A 225 -6.74 -6.13 -2.86
CA GLY A 225 -8.20 -6.22 -2.75
C GLY A 225 -8.86 -4.85 -2.69
N PHE A 226 -8.30 -3.93 -1.93
CA PHE A 226 -8.76 -2.54 -1.86
C PHE A 226 -8.63 -1.82 -3.21
N LEU A 227 -7.48 -1.95 -3.89
CA LEU A 227 -7.29 -1.32 -5.21
C LEU A 227 -8.24 -1.89 -6.26
N LEU A 228 -8.46 -3.20 -6.26
CA LEU A 228 -9.44 -3.86 -7.14
C LEU A 228 -10.86 -3.38 -6.85
N TYR A 229 -11.23 -3.28 -5.57
CA TYR A 229 -12.52 -2.73 -5.17
C TYR A 229 -12.70 -1.29 -5.69
N CYS A 230 -11.73 -0.41 -5.49
CA CYS A 230 -11.78 0.97 -5.99
C CYS A 230 -11.92 1.02 -7.51
N PHE A 231 -11.23 0.13 -8.22
CA PHE A 231 -11.32 0.03 -9.67
C PHE A 231 -12.73 -0.39 -10.12
N ILE A 232 -13.32 -1.41 -9.51
CA ILE A 232 -14.68 -1.88 -9.81
C ILE A 232 -15.71 -0.78 -9.52
N ASN A 233 -15.62 -0.16 -8.35
CA ASN A 233 -16.53 0.92 -7.93
C ASN A 233 -16.47 2.12 -8.88
N TYR A 234 -15.29 2.46 -9.39
CA TYR A 234 -15.12 3.50 -10.40
C TYR A 234 -15.87 3.18 -11.70
N PHE A 235 -15.82 1.94 -12.19
CA PHE A 235 -16.54 1.54 -13.38
C PHE A 235 -18.06 1.52 -13.19
N GLU A 236 -18.54 1.10 -12.03
CA GLU A 236 -19.97 1.17 -11.68
C GLU A 236 -20.46 2.62 -11.66
N LEU A 237 -19.68 3.54 -11.07
CA LEU A 237 -19.99 4.97 -11.10
C LEU A 237 -20.08 5.50 -12.54
N LEU A 238 -19.11 5.18 -13.40
CA LEU A 238 -19.13 5.60 -14.81
C LEU A 238 -20.36 5.07 -15.55
N GLN A 239 -20.76 3.81 -15.34
CA GLN A 239 -21.96 3.26 -15.96
C GLN A 239 -23.20 4.02 -15.53
N ASN A 240 -23.36 4.35 -14.26
CA ASN A 240 -24.48 5.12 -13.75
C ASN A 240 -24.53 6.54 -14.34
N TYR A 241 -23.38 7.19 -14.60
CA TYR A 241 -23.33 8.51 -15.26
C TYR A 241 -23.63 8.45 -16.76
N MET A 242 -23.39 7.34 -17.44
CA MET A 242 -23.66 7.20 -18.89
C MET A 242 -25.09 6.80 -19.22
N VAL A 243 -25.87 6.35 -18.25
CA VAL A 243 -27.28 5.92 -18.44
C VAL A 243 -28.27 7.09 -18.26
N TYR A 244 -27.83 8.25 -17.83
CA TYR A 244 -28.59 9.50 -17.76
C TYR A 244 -28.06 10.52 -18.77
#